data_e0edb9a3570ab60c04b4fbddb55a577a
#
_entry.id   e0edb9a3570ab60c04b4fbddb55a577a
#
_cell.length_a   1.000
_cell.length_b   1.000
_cell.length_c   1.000
_cell.angle_alpha   90.00
_cell.angle_beta   90.00
_cell.angle_gamma   90.00
#
_symmetry.space_group_name_H-M   'P 1'
#
loop_
_entity.id
_entity.type
_entity.pdbx_description
1 polymer ?
#
loop_
_entity_poly.entity_id
_entity_poly.type
_entity_poly.pdbx_seq_one_letter_code
_entity_poly.pdbx_strand_id
1 'polypeptide(L)'
;MYAGAPSGGQVLRKAITAQRRTVTASSVFGISYQTGEAMVPVLIGVIIDRAIVPGSGRELILWLAVLAMVFAVLSLSYRFAARAAERASEQAAHEIRIQLTRRVLHPQGGAETGRLSGALVNIATEDAKRVGAVNRALAMGVAALTALLVSAVALLTVSVPLGLLVLLGIPPLLGLGHLLSKPLERRTEVEQERAGHAAGTAADLVSGLRVLKGISAEAAAVTRYRRTSQNSLAATLRTA
;
A
#
# COMPACT_ATOMS: atom_id res chain seq x y z
N MET A 1 -30.96 4.28 22.33
CA MET A 1 -31.09 4.69 20.92
C MET A 1 -29.67 4.81 20.34
N TYR A 2 -29.14 3.77 19.72
CA TYR A 2 -27.79 3.76 19.18
C TYR A 2 -27.81 4.58 17.91
N ALA A 3 -27.19 5.75 17.92
CA ALA A 3 -26.85 6.46 16.69
C ALA A 3 -26.01 5.49 15.84
N GLY A 4 -26.45 5.26 14.59
CA GLY A 4 -25.96 4.19 13.75
C GLY A 4 -24.42 4.14 13.69
N ALA A 5 -23.87 2.95 13.75
CA ALA A 5 -22.45 2.73 13.60
C ALA A 5 -21.99 3.40 12.28
N PRO A 6 -20.89 4.15 12.29
CA PRO A 6 -20.42 4.83 11.08
C PRO A 6 -20.19 3.79 9.98
N SER A 7 -20.70 4.04 8.79
CA SER A 7 -20.46 3.16 7.64
C SER A 7 -18.96 3.12 7.33
N GLY A 8 -18.47 1.99 6.75
CA GLY A 8 -17.06 1.87 6.39
C GLY A 8 -16.56 3.04 5.54
N GLY A 9 -17.40 3.57 4.63
CA GLY A 9 -17.10 4.76 3.84
C GLY A 9 -16.94 6.04 4.67
N GLN A 10 -17.71 6.20 5.75
CA GLN A 10 -17.57 7.35 6.66
C GLN A 10 -16.25 7.29 7.45
N VAL A 11 -15.87 6.10 7.91
CA VAL A 11 -14.57 5.88 8.58
C VAL A 11 -13.42 6.21 7.63
N LEU A 12 -13.49 5.73 6.40
CA LEU A 12 -12.48 5.97 5.39
C LEU A 12 -12.36 7.46 5.04
N ARG A 13 -13.49 8.13 4.79
CA ARG A 13 -13.52 9.57 4.52
C ARG A 13 -12.94 10.38 5.67
N LYS A 14 -13.23 10.00 6.91
CA LYS A 14 -12.68 10.66 8.10
C LYS A 14 -11.17 10.45 8.19
N ALA A 15 -10.67 9.24 7.94
CA ALA A 15 -9.25 8.94 7.93
C ALA A 15 -8.48 9.75 6.86
N ILE A 16 -9.06 9.92 5.66
CA ILE A 16 -8.48 10.74 4.59
C ILE A 16 -8.51 12.23 4.95
N THR A 17 -9.65 12.76 5.39
CA THR A 17 -9.80 14.19 5.68
C THR A 17 -8.96 14.65 6.88
N ALA A 18 -8.75 13.78 7.87
CA ALA A 18 -7.87 14.07 9.01
C ALA A 18 -6.40 14.26 8.59
N GLN A 19 -5.95 13.53 7.57
CA GLN A 19 -4.57 13.55 7.08
C GLN A 19 -4.37 14.38 5.80
N ARG A 20 -5.37 15.23 5.42
CA ARG A 20 -5.36 15.98 4.15
C ARG A 20 -4.06 16.75 3.89
N ARG A 21 -3.49 17.40 4.91
CA ARG A 21 -2.25 18.18 4.77
C ARG A 21 -1.05 17.31 4.42
N THR A 22 -0.92 16.17 5.06
CA THR A 22 0.17 15.23 4.84
C THR A 22 0.02 14.51 3.50
N VAL A 23 -1.20 14.14 3.13
CA VAL A 23 -1.52 13.53 1.83
C VAL A 23 -1.27 14.53 0.69
N THR A 24 -1.70 15.80 0.83
CA THR A 24 -1.40 16.83 -0.19
C THR A 24 0.09 17.11 -0.30
N ALA A 25 0.82 17.19 0.81
CA ALA A 25 2.27 17.35 0.76
C ALA A 25 2.94 16.18 0.03
N SER A 26 2.56 14.93 0.34
CA SER A 26 3.06 13.76 -0.38
C SER A 26 2.73 13.81 -1.87
N SER A 27 1.52 14.21 -2.24
CA SER A 27 1.11 14.35 -3.64
C SER A 27 1.91 15.43 -4.37
N VAL A 28 2.12 16.60 -3.76
CA VAL A 28 2.92 17.69 -4.36
C VAL A 28 4.36 17.26 -4.61
N PHE A 29 5.01 16.63 -3.63
CA PHE A 29 6.35 16.09 -3.81
C PHE A 29 6.38 14.93 -4.82
N GLY A 30 5.35 14.10 -4.86
CA GLY A 30 5.20 13.05 -5.86
C GLY A 30 5.07 13.60 -7.28
N ILE A 31 4.28 14.66 -7.48
CA ILE A 31 4.16 15.40 -8.75
C ILE A 31 5.52 15.99 -9.16
N SER A 32 6.21 16.66 -8.22
CA SER A 32 7.54 17.21 -8.47
C SER A 32 8.54 16.13 -8.91
N TYR A 33 8.53 14.98 -8.23
CA TYR A 33 9.36 13.83 -8.60
C TYR A 33 9.05 13.35 -10.02
N GLN A 34 7.79 13.07 -10.34
CA GLN A 34 7.39 12.55 -11.65
C GLN A 34 7.66 13.54 -12.79
N THR A 35 7.45 14.83 -12.55
CA THR A 35 7.77 15.87 -13.54
C THR A 35 9.28 15.95 -13.78
N GLY A 36 10.09 15.91 -12.71
CA GLY A 36 11.53 15.91 -12.82
C GLY A 36 12.07 14.66 -13.54
N GLU A 37 11.51 13.50 -13.25
CA GLU A 37 11.88 12.22 -13.90
C GLU A 37 11.63 12.28 -15.41
N ALA A 38 10.50 12.83 -15.84
CA ALA A 38 10.17 13.01 -17.25
C ALA A 38 11.07 14.04 -17.95
N MET A 39 11.69 14.97 -17.21
CA MET A 39 12.65 15.95 -17.76
C MET A 39 14.03 15.35 -18.02
N VAL A 40 14.41 14.24 -17.37
CA VAL A 40 15.74 13.64 -17.51
C VAL A 40 16.09 13.27 -18.95
N PRO A 41 15.24 12.55 -19.74
CA PRO A 41 15.53 12.25 -21.13
C PRO A 41 15.69 13.52 -22.00
N VAL A 42 14.89 14.56 -21.72
CA VAL A 42 14.98 15.84 -22.44
C VAL A 42 16.32 16.51 -22.16
N LEU A 43 16.77 16.54 -20.90
CA LEU A 43 18.07 17.07 -20.52
C LEU A 43 19.23 16.30 -21.17
N ILE A 44 19.12 14.96 -21.24
CA ILE A 44 20.11 14.13 -21.93
C ILE A 44 20.20 14.52 -23.41
N GLY A 45 19.06 14.72 -24.09
CA GLY A 45 19.04 15.22 -25.48
C GLY A 45 19.74 16.56 -25.62
N VAL A 46 19.43 17.52 -24.74
CA VAL A 46 20.07 18.85 -24.73
C VAL A 46 21.59 18.75 -24.49
N ILE A 47 22.04 17.85 -23.64
CA ILE A 47 23.47 17.61 -23.37
C ILE A 47 24.16 17.11 -24.65
N ILE A 48 23.53 16.18 -25.35
CA ILE A 48 24.06 15.65 -26.61
C ILE A 48 24.22 16.78 -27.66
N ASP A 49 23.15 17.53 -27.86
CA ASP A 49 23.09 18.55 -28.93
C ASP A 49 23.97 19.76 -28.64
N ARG A 50 24.07 20.21 -27.38
CA ARG A 50 24.79 21.44 -27.02
C ARG A 50 26.20 21.25 -26.50
N ALA A 51 26.52 20.06 -25.98
CA ALA A 51 27.83 19.82 -25.38
C ALA A 51 28.64 18.77 -26.14
N ILE A 52 28.03 17.62 -26.46
CA ILE A 52 28.76 16.48 -27.07
C ILE A 52 29.00 16.73 -28.56
N VAL A 53 27.98 17.09 -29.31
CA VAL A 53 28.10 17.32 -30.77
C VAL A 53 29.08 18.45 -31.08
N PRO A 54 29.04 19.64 -30.39
CA PRO A 54 30.03 20.69 -30.64
C PRO A 54 31.41 20.44 -29.99
N GLY A 55 31.55 19.42 -29.13
CA GLY A 55 32.79 19.12 -28.43
C GLY A 55 33.18 20.13 -27.34
N SER A 56 32.22 20.86 -26.80
CA SER A 56 32.43 21.94 -25.81
C SER A 56 32.53 21.39 -24.39
N GLY A 57 33.73 21.28 -23.83
CA GLY A 57 33.94 20.83 -22.45
C GLY A 57 33.29 21.74 -21.39
N ARG A 58 33.22 23.06 -21.62
CA ARG A 58 32.57 24.03 -20.72
C ARG A 58 31.04 23.78 -20.66
N GLU A 59 30.40 23.62 -21.81
CA GLU A 59 28.97 23.32 -21.89
C GLU A 59 28.67 21.98 -21.25
N LEU A 60 29.53 20.98 -21.45
CA LEU A 60 29.36 19.65 -20.83
C LEU A 60 29.34 19.74 -19.31
N ILE A 61 30.30 20.45 -18.69
CA ILE A 61 30.34 20.62 -17.24
C ILE A 61 29.08 21.33 -16.74
N LEU A 62 28.64 22.39 -17.43
CA LEU A 62 27.46 23.15 -17.06
C LEU A 62 26.22 22.27 -17.09
N TRP A 63 25.97 21.55 -18.18
CA TRP A 63 24.79 20.71 -18.31
C TRP A 63 24.83 19.48 -17.39
N LEU A 64 26.00 18.93 -17.10
CA LEU A 64 26.14 17.88 -16.07
C LEU A 64 25.83 18.41 -14.67
N ALA A 65 26.20 19.66 -14.35
CA ALA A 65 25.82 20.28 -13.09
C ALA A 65 24.30 20.51 -13.00
N VAL A 66 23.64 20.92 -14.10
CA VAL A 66 22.18 21.02 -14.16
C VAL A 66 21.53 19.65 -13.96
N LEU A 67 22.04 18.63 -14.62
CA LEU A 67 21.53 17.26 -14.47
C LEU A 67 21.70 16.76 -13.03
N ALA A 68 22.85 17.00 -12.42
CA ALA A 68 23.09 16.65 -11.01
C ALA A 68 22.12 17.37 -10.07
N MET A 69 21.84 18.66 -10.33
CA MET A 69 20.82 19.42 -9.56
C MET A 69 19.43 18.83 -9.71
N VAL A 70 19.03 18.44 -10.92
CA VAL A 70 17.72 17.78 -11.17
C VAL A 70 17.65 16.46 -10.40
N PHE A 71 18.70 15.64 -10.42
CA PHE A 71 18.74 14.41 -9.62
C PHE A 71 18.70 14.66 -8.12
N ALA A 72 19.33 15.73 -7.63
CA ALA A 72 19.22 16.13 -6.22
C ALA A 72 17.78 16.49 -5.86
N VAL A 73 17.09 17.30 -6.69
CA VAL A 73 15.68 17.63 -6.50
C VAL A 73 14.78 16.38 -6.56
N LEU A 74 15.01 15.49 -7.51
CA LEU A 74 14.32 14.20 -7.61
C LEU A 74 14.47 13.38 -6.33
N SER A 75 15.71 13.19 -5.87
CA SER A 75 16.01 12.41 -4.66
C SER A 75 15.33 13.00 -3.42
N LEU A 76 15.37 14.33 -3.26
CA LEU A 76 14.71 15.01 -2.14
C LEU A 76 13.18 14.90 -2.26
N SER A 77 12.62 15.16 -3.43
CA SER A 77 11.18 15.07 -3.69
C SER A 77 10.65 13.68 -3.38
N TYR A 78 11.32 12.62 -3.86
CA TYR A 78 10.95 11.25 -3.54
C TYR A 78 10.97 10.96 -2.05
N ARG A 79 12.06 11.36 -1.36
CA ARG A 79 12.22 11.12 0.09
C ARG A 79 11.13 11.84 0.89
N PHE A 80 10.80 13.07 0.54
CA PHE A 80 9.74 13.83 1.21
C PHE A 80 8.36 13.28 0.88
N ALA A 81 8.09 12.90 -0.37
CA ALA A 81 6.85 12.25 -0.77
C ALA A 81 6.62 10.95 0.00
N ALA A 82 7.62 10.05 0.02
CA ALA A 82 7.55 8.78 0.70
C ALA A 82 7.34 8.93 2.22
N ARG A 83 8.11 9.82 2.86
CA ARG A 83 7.96 10.10 4.30
C ARG A 83 6.59 10.69 4.65
N ALA A 84 6.08 11.60 3.81
CA ALA A 84 4.76 12.19 4.02
C ALA A 84 3.65 11.14 3.84
N ALA A 85 3.73 10.29 2.81
CA ALA A 85 2.79 9.20 2.59
C ALA A 85 2.75 8.22 3.76
N GLU A 86 3.93 7.80 4.25
CA GLU A 86 4.04 6.88 5.38
C GLU A 86 3.53 7.51 6.68
N ARG A 87 3.86 8.78 6.95
CA ARG A 87 3.31 9.51 8.09
C ARG A 87 1.79 9.59 8.04
N ALA A 88 1.20 9.89 6.88
CA ALA A 88 -0.26 9.93 6.73
C ALA A 88 -0.90 8.57 7.01
N SER A 89 -0.27 7.49 6.55
CA SER A 89 -0.72 6.11 6.78
C SER A 89 -0.66 5.74 8.27
N GLU A 90 0.48 5.94 8.92
CA GLU A 90 0.65 5.57 10.33
C GLU A 90 -0.16 6.44 11.29
N GLN A 91 -0.29 7.75 11.02
CA GLN A 91 -1.14 8.64 11.82
C GLN A 91 -2.61 8.24 11.74
N ALA A 92 -3.11 7.88 10.54
CA ALA A 92 -4.48 7.40 10.38
C ALA A 92 -4.71 6.08 11.12
N ALA A 93 -3.77 5.14 11.03
CA ALA A 93 -3.83 3.88 11.77
C ALA A 93 -3.79 4.10 13.29
N HIS A 94 -2.92 5.00 13.76
CA HIS A 94 -2.83 5.37 15.18
C HIS A 94 -4.15 5.97 15.70
N GLU A 95 -4.76 6.85 14.95
CA GLU A 95 -6.04 7.47 15.35
C GLU A 95 -7.16 6.45 15.50
N ILE A 96 -7.21 5.44 14.62
CA ILE A 96 -8.16 4.33 14.72
C ILE A 96 -7.89 3.52 15.99
N ARG A 97 -6.61 3.21 16.29
CA ARG A 97 -6.23 2.50 17.52
C ARG A 97 -6.70 3.26 18.78
N ILE A 98 -6.46 4.57 18.84
CA ILE A 98 -6.91 5.41 19.96
C ILE A 98 -8.44 5.42 20.07
N GLN A 99 -9.16 5.54 18.95
CA GLN A 99 -10.63 5.49 18.96
C GLN A 99 -11.14 4.15 19.46
N LEU A 100 -10.53 3.03 19.04
CA LEU A 100 -10.88 1.71 19.51
C LEU A 100 -10.62 1.56 21.02
N THR A 101 -9.42 1.95 21.48
CA THR A 101 -9.05 1.89 22.91
C THR A 101 -10.01 2.71 23.77
N ARG A 102 -10.34 3.93 23.36
CA ARG A 102 -11.35 4.75 24.05
C ARG A 102 -12.72 4.09 24.12
N ARG A 103 -13.09 3.35 23.05
CA ARG A 103 -14.37 2.64 23.00
C ARG A 103 -14.39 1.43 23.93
N VAL A 104 -13.29 0.67 23.96
CA VAL A 104 -13.13 -0.50 24.84
C VAL A 104 -13.10 -0.10 26.31
N LEU A 105 -12.40 0.99 26.64
CA LEU A 105 -12.26 1.49 28.01
C LEU A 105 -13.42 2.40 28.45
N HIS A 106 -14.48 2.53 27.66
CA HIS A 106 -15.60 3.40 28.01
C HIS A 106 -16.37 2.85 29.22
N PRO A 107 -16.64 3.64 30.26
CA PRO A 107 -17.26 3.17 31.51
C PRO A 107 -18.61 2.47 31.33
N GLN A 108 -19.34 2.82 30.27
CA GLN A 108 -20.66 2.22 29.96
C GLN A 108 -20.56 0.93 29.15
N GLY A 109 -19.34 0.44 28.85
CA GLY A 109 -19.11 -0.75 28.07
C GLY A 109 -19.55 -0.63 26.59
N GLY A 110 -19.74 -1.76 25.93
CA GLY A 110 -20.37 -1.84 24.61
C GLY A 110 -19.47 -2.26 23.44
N ALA A 111 -18.16 -2.31 23.60
CA ALA A 111 -17.27 -2.88 22.59
C ALA A 111 -17.03 -4.37 22.77
N GLU A 112 -17.23 -4.88 23.99
CA GLU A 112 -16.94 -6.26 24.39
C GLU A 112 -18.12 -7.22 24.17
N THR A 113 -19.35 -6.68 24.08
CA THR A 113 -20.56 -7.48 23.88
C THR A 113 -20.55 -8.17 22.52
N GLY A 114 -20.22 -9.47 22.53
CA GLY A 114 -20.28 -10.35 21.37
C GLY A 114 -19.02 -10.45 20.51
N ARG A 115 -17.89 -9.86 20.94
CA ARG A 115 -16.62 -9.99 20.22
C ARG A 115 -15.55 -10.65 21.10
N LEU A 116 -14.79 -11.57 20.50
CA LEU A 116 -13.62 -12.16 21.12
C LEU A 116 -12.52 -11.10 21.28
N SER A 117 -11.77 -11.13 22.38
CA SER A 117 -10.62 -10.24 22.62
C SER A 117 -9.59 -10.28 21.47
N GLY A 118 -9.36 -11.43 20.85
CA GLY A 118 -8.51 -11.56 19.66
C GLY A 118 -9.01 -10.79 18.44
N ALA A 119 -10.33 -10.68 18.24
CA ALA A 119 -10.89 -9.88 17.16
C ALA A 119 -10.65 -8.37 17.37
N LEU A 120 -10.74 -7.89 18.61
CA LEU A 120 -10.45 -6.48 18.93
C LEU A 120 -8.95 -6.16 18.71
N VAL A 121 -8.06 -7.08 19.07
CA VAL A 121 -6.62 -6.95 18.80
C VAL A 121 -6.36 -6.90 17.29
N ASN A 122 -6.99 -7.77 16.50
CA ASN A 122 -6.84 -7.76 15.04
C ASN A 122 -7.31 -6.44 14.41
N ILE A 123 -8.44 -5.88 14.86
CA ILE A 123 -8.92 -4.56 14.42
C ILE A 123 -7.91 -3.47 14.78
N ALA A 124 -7.32 -3.52 15.98
CA ALA A 124 -6.34 -2.53 16.43
C ALA A 124 -5.01 -2.62 15.68
N THR A 125 -4.65 -3.78 15.16
CA THR A 125 -3.38 -4.01 14.47
C THR A 125 -3.56 -3.97 12.96
N GLU A 126 -4.13 -5.00 12.36
CA GLU A 126 -4.16 -5.17 10.91
C GLU A 126 -5.21 -4.29 10.22
N ASP A 127 -6.43 -4.22 10.72
CA ASP A 127 -7.47 -3.42 10.08
C ASP A 127 -7.15 -1.92 10.16
N ALA A 128 -6.60 -1.45 11.28
CA ALA A 128 -6.16 -0.07 11.41
C ALA A 128 -5.05 0.28 10.39
N LYS A 129 -4.08 -0.62 10.17
CA LYS A 129 -3.04 -0.44 9.15
C LYS A 129 -3.62 -0.42 7.74
N ARG A 130 -4.57 -1.30 7.42
CA ARG A 130 -5.23 -1.34 6.11
C ARG A 130 -5.96 -0.02 5.81
N VAL A 131 -6.67 0.54 6.78
CA VAL A 131 -7.32 1.85 6.61
C VAL A 131 -6.29 2.96 6.44
N GLY A 132 -5.20 2.94 7.21
CA GLY A 132 -4.09 3.88 7.05
C GLY A 132 -3.45 3.82 5.66
N ALA A 133 -3.24 2.63 5.13
CA ALA A 133 -2.63 2.40 3.82
C ALA A 133 -3.39 3.04 2.65
N VAL A 134 -4.69 3.35 2.80
CA VAL A 134 -5.46 4.08 1.79
C VAL A 134 -4.89 5.47 1.54
N ASN A 135 -4.41 6.17 2.57
CA ASN A 135 -3.79 7.49 2.41
C ASN A 135 -2.50 7.41 1.56
N ARG A 136 -1.71 6.35 1.75
CA ARG A 136 -0.54 6.07 0.91
C ARG A 136 -0.95 5.74 -0.52
N ALA A 137 -1.95 4.89 -0.69
CA ALA A 137 -2.45 4.52 -2.02
C ALA A 137 -2.99 5.73 -2.80
N LEU A 138 -3.68 6.67 -2.15
CA LEU A 138 -4.13 7.92 -2.76
C LEU A 138 -2.96 8.77 -3.25
N ALA A 139 -1.93 8.96 -2.42
CA ALA A 139 -0.74 9.73 -2.80
C ALA A 139 -0.01 9.07 -3.98
N MET A 140 0.15 7.74 -3.97
CA MET A 140 0.74 6.99 -5.07
C MET A 140 -0.10 7.05 -6.34
N GLY A 141 -1.43 7.01 -6.22
CA GLY A 141 -2.36 7.14 -7.36
C GLY A 141 -2.24 8.51 -8.04
N VAL A 142 -2.15 9.59 -7.27
CA VAL A 142 -1.92 10.94 -7.82
C VAL A 142 -0.57 11.02 -8.54
N ALA A 143 0.49 10.47 -7.95
CA ALA A 143 1.81 10.43 -8.58
C ALA A 143 1.79 9.63 -9.89
N ALA A 144 1.15 8.45 -9.91
CA ALA A 144 1.03 7.62 -11.11
C ALA A 144 0.23 8.30 -12.24
N LEU A 145 -0.88 8.98 -11.91
CA LEU A 145 -1.64 9.77 -12.88
C LEU A 145 -0.79 10.92 -13.44
N THR A 146 -0.02 11.59 -12.60
CA THR A 146 0.89 12.64 -13.04
C THR A 146 1.96 12.08 -13.97
N ALA A 147 2.57 10.95 -13.63
CA ALA A 147 3.54 10.27 -14.50
C ALA A 147 2.96 10.00 -15.89
N LEU A 148 1.75 9.44 -15.93
CA LEU A 148 1.07 9.14 -17.20
C LEU A 148 0.83 10.41 -18.02
N LEU A 149 0.31 11.47 -17.40
CA LEU A 149 0.00 12.72 -18.08
C LEU A 149 1.26 13.44 -18.58
N VAL A 150 2.28 13.56 -17.73
CA VAL A 150 3.54 14.23 -18.10
C VAL A 150 4.25 13.45 -19.21
N SER A 151 4.33 12.12 -19.11
CA SER A 151 4.92 11.29 -20.15
C SER A 151 4.14 11.36 -21.46
N ALA A 152 2.81 11.33 -21.41
CA ALA A 152 1.97 11.47 -22.60
C ALA A 152 2.17 12.83 -23.28
N VAL A 153 2.19 13.93 -22.51
CA VAL A 153 2.44 15.28 -23.04
C VAL A 153 3.83 15.36 -23.65
N ALA A 154 4.87 14.88 -22.95
CA ALA A 154 6.24 14.88 -23.46
C ALA A 154 6.36 14.09 -24.78
N LEU A 155 5.72 12.92 -24.87
CA LEU A 155 5.73 12.12 -26.10
C LEU A 155 4.92 12.76 -27.23
N LEU A 156 3.80 13.42 -26.93
CA LEU A 156 3.02 14.15 -27.93
C LEU A 156 3.80 15.30 -28.57
N THR A 157 4.72 15.94 -27.83
CA THR A 157 5.58 16.99 -28.38
C THR A 157 6.65 16.45 -29.32
N VAL A 158 7.08 15.19 -29.12
CA VAL A 158 8.09 14.53 -29.97
C VAL A 158 7.40 13.80 -31.15
N SER A 159 6.33 13.09 -30.88
CA SER A 159 5.61 12.30 -31.88
C SER A 159 4.16 12.03 -31.43
N VAL A 160 3.21 12.54 -32.18
CA VAL A 160 1.78 12.34 -31.90
C VAL A 160 1.39 10.86 -31.84
N PRO A 161 1.84 9.97 -32.75
CA PRO A 161 1.53 8.55 -32.66
C PRO A 161 2.04 7.90 -31.36
N LEU A 162 3.26 8.26 -30.89
CA LEU A 162 3.81 7.73 -29.64
C LEU A 162 3.04 8.21 -28.41
N GLY A 163 2.68 9.49 -28.37
CA GLY A 163 1.88 10.04 -27.27
C GLY A 163 0.50 9.38 -27.19
N LEU A 164 -0.16 9.17 -28.32
CA LEU A 164 -1.45 8.46 -28.39
C LEU A 164 -1.32 7.00 -27.99
N LEU A 165 -0.25 6.31 -28.40
CA LEU A 165 0.00 4.93 -28.03
C LEU A 165 0.10 4.77 -26.51
N VAL A 166 0.77 5.68 -25.82
CA VAL A 166 0.88 5.66 -24.34
C VAL A 166 -0.47 5.99 -23.71
N LEU A 167 -1.14 7.03 -24.18
CA LEU A 167 -2.40 7.50 -23.59
C LEU A 167 -3.53 6.47 -23.74
N LEU A 168 -3.60 5.79 -24.89
CA LEU A 168 -4.64 4.81 -25.18
C LEU A 168 -4.22 3.37 -24.82
N GLY A 169 -2.92 3.07 -24.79
CA GLY A 169 -2.40 1.74 -24.54
C GLY A 169 -2.28 1.40 -23.05
N ILE A 170 -1.84 2.34 -22.21
CA ILE A 170 -1.62 2.08 -20.78
C ILE A 170 -2.92 1.80 -20.02
N PRO A 171 -4.02 2.58 -20.16
CA PRO A 171 -5.25 2.30 -19.41
C PRO A 171 -5.85 0.90 -19.64
N PRO A 172 -5.93 0.38 -20.88
CA PRO A 172 -6.38 -1.00 -21.11
C PRO A 172 -5.46 -2.04 -20.47
N LEU A 173 -4.14 -1.84 -20.51
CA LEU A 173 -3.17 -2.73 -19.87
C LEU A 173 -3.37 -2.77 -18.35
N LEU A 174 -3.57 -1.62 -17.71
CA LEU A 174 -3.89 -1.54 -16.28
C LEU A 174 -5.22 -2.23 -15.97
N GLY A 175 -6.24 -2.02 -16.82
CA GLY A 175 -7.52 -2.70 -16.69
C GLY A 175 -7.40 -4.22 -16.81
N LEU A 176 -6.63 -4.71 -17.77
CA LEU A 176 -6.35 -6.13 -17.96
C LEU A 176 -5.57 -6.69 -16.76
N GLY A 177 -4.55 -5.98 -16.28
CA GLY A 177 -3.81 -6.34 -15.07
C GLY A 177 -4.73 -6.47 -13.85
N HIS A 178 -5.64 -5.52 -13.65
CA HIS A 178 -6.62 -5.57 -12.56
C HIS A 178 -7.59 -6.76 -12.70
N LEU A 179 -8.04 -7.06 -13.92
CA LEU A 179 -8.90 -8.22 -14.16
C LEU A 179 -8.20 -9.55 -13.86
N LEU A 180 -6.93 -9.65 -14.24
CA LEU A 180 -6.09 -10.83 -13.99
C LEU A 180 -5.71 -10.97 -12.50
N SER A 181 -5.61 -9.86 -11.77
CA SER A 181 -5.28 -9.88 -10.33
C SER A 181 -6.43 -10.38 -9.46
N LYS A 182 -7.70 -10.16 -9.85
CA LYS A 182 -8.86 -10.57 -9.07
C LYS A 182 -8.89 -12.07 -8.69
N PRO A 183 -8.68 -13.03 -9.62
CA PRO A 183 -8.68 -14.44 -9.27
C PRO A 183 -7.48 -14.80 -8.36
N LEU A 184 -6.35 -14.10 -8.49
CA LEU A 184 -5.18 -14.30 -7.65
C LEU A 184 -5.43 -13.79 -6.21
N GLU A 185 -6.02 -12.61 -6.06
CA GLU A 185 -6.41 -12.06 -4.76
C GLU A 185 -7.34 -13.01 -3.99
N ARG A 186 -8.38 -13.56 -4.67
CA ARG A 186 -9.29 -14.54 -4.05
C ARG A 186 -8.57 -15.81 -3.59
N ARG A 187 -7.59 -16.30 -4.36
CA ARG A 187 -6.79 -17.47 -3.96
C ARG A 187 -5.94 -17.17 -2.73
N THR A 188 -5.32 -15.99 -2.70
CA THR A 188 -4.52 -15.52 -1.55
C THR A 188 -5.38 -15.32 -0.30
N GLU A 189 -6.62 -14.83 -0.43
CA GLU A 189 -7.56 -14.74 0.70
C GLU A 189 -7.87 -16.12 1.29
N VAL A 190 -8.18 -17.11 0.45
CA VAL A 190 -8.46 -18.49 0.89
C VAL A 190 -7.23 -19.13 1.54
N GLU A 191 -6.03 -18.85 1.03
CA GLU A 191 -4.77 -19.30 1.62
C GLU A 191 -4.58 -18.71 3.02
N GLN A 192 -4.74 -17.37 3.15
CA GLN A 192 -4.61 -16.66 4.43
C GLN A 192 -5.65 -17.12 5.45
N GLU A 193 -6.90 -17.37 5.04
CA GLU A 193 -7.94 -17.89 5.91
C GLU A 193 -7.56 -19.26 6.46
N ARG A 194 -7.07 -20.16 5.62
CA ARG A 194 -6.64 -21.52 6.04
C ARG A 194 -5.39 -21.48 6.92
N ALA A 195 -4.44 -20.60 6.62
CA ALA A 195 -3.25 -20.37 7.47
C ALA A 195 -3.67 -19.83 8.85
N GLY A 196 -4.59 -18.86 8.89
CA GLY A 196 -5.17 -18.33 10.13
C GLY A 196 -5.89 -19.41 10.94
N HIS A 197 -6.65 -20.29 10.28
CA HIS A 197 -7.33 -21.40 10.95
C HIS A 197 -6.33 -22.42 11.55
N ALA A 198 -5.22 -22.70 10.85
CA ALA A 198 -4.15 -23.57 11.36
C ALA A 198 -3.46 -22.95 12.58
N ALA A 199 -3.15 -21.63 12.52
CA ALA A 199 -2.57 -20.90 13.64
C ALA A 199 -3.52 -20.84 14.85
N GLY A 200 -4.82 -20.60 14.64
CA GLY A 200 -5.84 -20.63 15.68
C GLY A 200 -5.93 -22.00 16.35
N THR A 201 -5.96 -23.09 15.55
CA THR A 201 -5.96 -24.45 16.09
C THR A 201 -4.71 -24.73 16.95
N ALA A 202 -3.52 -24.26 16.53
CA ALA A 202 -2.30 -24.39 17.31
C ALA A 202 -2.39 -23.65 18.64
N ALA A 203 -2.88 -22.41 18.62
CA ALA A 203 -3.05 -21.59 19.83
C ALA A 203 -4.03 -22.22 20.82
N ASP A 204 -5.16 -22.76 20.34
CA ASP A 204 -6.15 -23.47 21.17
C ASP A 204 -5.56 -24.72 21.82
N LEU A 205 -4.78 -25.51 21.06
CA LEU A 205 -4.12 -26.70 21.58
C LEU A 205 -3.07 -26.37 22.64
N VAL A 206 -2.31 -25.29 22.45
CA VAL A 206 -1.33 -24.80 23.43
C VAL A 206 -2.03 -24.30 24.70
N SER A 207 -3.10 -23.53 24.54
CA SER A 207 -3.88 -23.00 25.68
C SER A 207 -4.55 -24.13 26.47
N GLY A 208 -5.03 -25.18 25.78
CA GLY A 208 -5.64 -26.36 26.38
C GLY A 208 -4.67 -27.47 26.77
N LEU A 209 -3.35 -27.27 26.65
CA LEU A 209 -2.34 -28.35 26.81
C LEU A 209 -2.43 -29.07 28.16
N ARG A 210 -2.72 -28.34 29.25
CA ARG A 210 -2.87 -28.94 30.56
C ARG A 210 -4.04 -29.94 30.64
N VAL A 211 -5.16 -29.58 30.02
CA VAL A 211 -6.35 -30.45 29.94
C VAL A 211 -6.08 -31.66 29.03
N LEU A 212 -5.48 -31.42 27.87
CA LEU A 212 -5.11 -32.48 26.93
C LEU A 212 -4.20 -33.52 27.55
N LYS A 213 -3.19 -33.08 28.34
CA LYS A 213 -2.33 -33.98 29.11
C LYS A 213 -3.06 -34.73 30.22
N GLY A 214 -4.03 -34.06 30.89
CA GLY A 214 -4.80 -34.68 31.95
C GLY A 214 -5.69 -35.82 31.48
N ILE A 215 -6.13 -35.80 30.22
CA ILE A 215 -6.99 -36.84 29.61
C ILE A 215 -6.25 -37.74 28.60
N SER A 216 -4.90 -37.61 28.51
CA SER A 216 -4.04 -38.37 27.57
C SER A 216 -4.49 -38.27 26.10
N ALA A 217 -4.94 -37.08 25.67
CA ALA A 217 -5.49 -36.83 24.33
C ALA A 217 -4.49 -36.21 23.35
N GLU A 218 -3.18 -36.23 23.66
CA GLU A 218 -2.13 -35.57 22.85
C GLU A 218 -2.08 -36.11 21.40
N ALA A 219 -2.23 -37.43 21.22
CA ALA A 219 -2.20 -38.06 19.88
C ALA A 219 -3.34 -37.55 18.99
N ALA A 220 -4.54 -37.40 19.57
CA ALA A 220 -5.69 -36.84 18.86
C ALA A 220 -5.48 -35.36 18.51
N ALA A 221 -4.92 -34.59 19.40
CA ALA A 221 -4.57 -33.18 19.19
C ALA A 221 -3.56 -33.00 18.04
N VAL A 222 -2.48 -33.82 18.04
CA VAL A 222 -1.48 -33.80 16.96
C VAL A 222 -2.11 -34.19 15.62
N THR A 223 -2.97 -35.19 15.59
CA THR A 223 -3.66 -35.62 14.36
C THR A 223 -4.55 -34.52 13.82
N ARG A 224 -5.32 -33.84 14.68
CA ARG A 224 -6.15 -32.69 14.33
C ARG A 224 -5.33 -31.56 13.75
N TYR A 225 -4.22 -31.18 14.39
CA TYR A 225 -3.34 -30.13 13.89
C TYR A 225 -2.68 -30.50 12.57
N ARG A 226 -2.17 -31.71 12.41
CA ARG A 226 -1.61 -32.21 11.12
C ARG A 226 -2.59 -32.06 9.97
N ARG A 227 -3.84 -32.43 10.18
CA ARG A 227 -4.90 -32.32 9.15
C ARG A 227 -5.13 -30.86 8.76
N THR A 228 -5.20 -29.95 9.74
CA THR A 228 -5.41 -28.52 9.48
C THR A 228 -4.19 -27.90 8.78
N SER A 229 -2.98 -28.25 9.20
CA SER A 229 -1.73 -27.81 8.57
C SER A 229 -1.57 -28.32 7.14
N GLN A 230 -1.93 -29.58 6.86
CA GLN A 230 -1.92 -30.13 5.51
C GLN A 230 -2.93 -29.44 4.59
N ASN A 231 -4.10 -29.06 5.09
CA ASN A 231 -5.07 -28.29 4.33
C ASN A 231 -4.55 -26.88 3.98
N SER A 232 -3.80 -26.25 4.89
CA SER A 232 -3.12 -24.99 4.64
C SER A 232 -2.03 -25.15 3.58
N LEU A 233 -1.16 -26.15 3.72
CA LEU A 233 -0.10 -26.45 2.73
C LEU A 233 -0.68 -26.71 1.33
N ALA A 234 -1.75 -27.50 1.22
CA ALA A 234 -2.42 -27.76 -0.05
C ALA A 234 -3.02 -26.49 -0.67
N ALA A 235 -3.42 -25.51 0.13
CA ALA A 235 -3.88 -24.21 -0.37
C ALA A 235 -2.71 -23.38 -0.92
N THR A 236 -1.60 -23.29 -0.18
CA THR A 236 -0.39 -22.59 -0.61
C THR A 236 0.19 -23.15 -1.91
N LEU A 237 0.24 -24.48 -2.05
CA LEU A 237 0.73 -25.12 -3.28
C LEU A 237 -0.19 -24.92 -4.50
N ARG A 238 -1.46 -24.53 -4.30
CA ARG A 238 -2.38 -24.20 -5.41
C ARG A 238 -2.29 -22.74 -5.83
N THR A 239 -1.68 -21.89 -5.01
CA THR A 239 -1.47 -20.47 -5.28
C THR A 239 -0.08 -20.18 -5.86
N ALA A 240 0.88 -21.07 -5.62
CA ALA A 240 2.22 -21.03 -6.22
C ALA A 240 2.21 -21.57 -7.66
#